data_cdac1f74dce3f677ef89aeefbdfaf41f
#
_entry.id   cdac1f74dce3f677ef89aeefbdfaf41f
#
_cell.length_a   1.000
_cell.length_b   1.000
_cell.length_c   1.000
_cell.angle_alpha   90.00
_cell.angle_beta   90.00
_cell.angle_gamma   90.00
#
_symmetry.space_group_name_H-M   'P 1'
#
loop_
_entity.id
_entity.type
_entity.pdbx_description
1 polymer ?
#
loop_
_entity_poly.entity_id
_entity_poly.type
_entity_poly.pdbx_seq_one_letter_code
_entity_poly.pdbx_strand_id
1 'polypeptide(L)'
;MRRPKLPRPRLPRTRAGQRRLVQALMAGCVLGLLPATWMYLVTGDRLRTTADVPRTDVAVVFGAGLWAGEPSPYLAHRLDAAAELYREGRVRVVLVTGDNSRKDYDEPDAMRTYLTRHGVPGSRIVSDYAGFDTWDSCVRAKKIFGVDEAVLISQGFHIRRAVALCQEAGVTSYGVGVDAKHDATWYYGGAREIFAAGKAALDAVFEPDPRFLGPRETGVANALAAER
;
A
#
# COMPACT_ATOMS: atom_id res chain seq x y z
N MET A 1 0.51 -6.07 -45.11
CA MET A 1 -0.55 -5.67 -44.17
C MET A 1 -0.57 -4.17 -44.04
N ARG A 2 -1.62 -3.47 -44.53
CA ARG A 2 -1.76 -2.00 -44.35
C ARG A 2 -2.29 -1.72 -42.94
N ARG A 3 -1.52 -0.97 -42.09
CA ARG A 3 -1.99 -0.55 -40.79
C ARG A 3 -3.23 0.35 -40.96
N PRO A 4 -4.33 0.12 -40.24
CA PRO A 4 -5.49 1.02 -40.26
C PRO A 4 -5.08 2.41 -39.81
N LYS A 5 -5.32 3.43 -40.64
CA LYS A 5 -5.11 4.82 -40.30
C LYS A 5 -6.21 5.22 -39.31
N LEU A 6 -5.86 5.43 -38.04
CA LEU A 6 -6.78 6.00 -37.06
C LEU A 6 -7.30 7.37 -37.53
N PRO A 7 -8.63 7.61 -37.47
CA PRO A 7 -9.20 8.88 -37.87
C PRO A 7 -8.62 10.00 -36.99
N ARG A 8 -8.07 11.03 -37.59
CA ARG A 8 -7.59 12.22 -36.87
C ARG A 8 -8.79 12.93 -36.23
N PRO A 9 -8.74 13.23 -34.91
CA PRO A 9 -9.81 13.97 -34.23
C PRO A 9 -9.98 15.33 -34.91
N ARG A 10 -11.20 15.62 -35.35
CA ARG A 10 -11.54 16.93 -35.95
C ARG A 10 -11.98 17.86 -34.84
N LEU A 11 -11.23 18.94 -34.61
CA LEU A 11 -11.60 19.98 -33.66
C LEU A 11 -12.91 20.65 -34.10
N PRO A 12 -13.82 20.96 -33.16
CA PRO A 12 -15.06 21.66 -33.48
C PRO A 12 -14.77 23.03 -34.03
N ARG A 13 -15.42 23.39 -35.16
CA ARG A 13 -15.23 24.65 -35.87
C ARG A 13 -16.15 25.77 -35.36
N THR A 14 -17.18 25.47 -34.61
CA THR A 14 -18.11 26.47 -34.05
C THR A 14 -17.70 26.89 -32.64
N ARG A 15 -17.96 28.16 -32.28
CA ARG A 15 -17.68 28.67 -30.91
C ARG A 15 -18.38 27.85 -29.83
N ALA A 16 -19.62 27.41 -30.07
CA ALA A 16 -20.35 26.56 -29.15
C ALA A 16 -19.67 25.18 -28.97
N GLY A 17 -19.19 24.57 -30.06
CA GLY A 17 -18.46 23.32 -30.03
C GLY A 17 -17.11 23.41 -29.30
N GLN A 18 -16.36 24.50 -29.53
CA GLN A 18 -15.11 24.79 -28.82
C GLN A 18 -15.34 24.97 -27.31
N ARG A 19 -16.39 25.72 -26.92
CA ARG A 19 -16.76 25.89 -25.50
C ARG A 19 -17.10 24.57 -24.84
N ARG A 20 -17.88 23.70 -25.48
CA ARG A 20 -18.20 22.36 -24.98
C ARG A 20 -16.94 21.49 -24.83
N LEU A 21 -16.02 21.54 -25.80
CA LEU A 21 -14.75 20.82 -25.70
C LEU A 21 -13.92 21.30 -24.51
N VAL A 22 -13.77 22.61 -24.31
CA VAL A 22 -13.06 23.17 -23.16
C VAL A 22 -13.72 22.76 -21.85
N GLN A 23 -15.05 22.83 -21.75
CA GLN A 23 -15.78 22.40 -20.57
C GLN A 23 -15.57 20.90 -20.29
N ALA A 24 -15.60 20.04 -21.32
CA ALA A 24 -15.35 18.63 -21.19
C ALA A 24 -13.91 18.34 -20.74
N LEU A 25 -12.93 19.05 -21.28
CA LEU A 25 -11.52 18.92 -20.85
C LEU A 25 -11.34 19.37 -19.40
N MET A 26 -11.93 20.50 -19.01
CA MET A 26 -11.88 20.99 -17.64
C MET A 26 -12.53 19.98 -16.67
N ALA A 27 -13.72 19.47 -17.01
CA ALA A 27 -14.39 18.44 -16.21
C ALA A 27 -13.54 17.17 -16.09
N GLY A 28 -12.93 16.72 -17.19
CA GLY A 28 -12.01 15.58 -17.20
C GLY A 28 -10.78 15.80 -16.31
N CYS A 29 -10.19 17.00 -16.34
CA CYS A 29 -9.07 17.35 -15.44
C CYS A 29 -9.51 17.35 -13.97
N VAL A 30 -10.64 17.95 -13.65
CA VAL A 30 -11.18 17.97 -12.28
C VAL A 30 -11.42 16.55 -11.79
N LEU A 31 -12.14 15.72 -12.57
CA LEU A 31 -12.43 14.33 -12.23
C LEU A 31 -11.14 13.50 -12.07
N GLY A 32 -10.14 13.73 -12.92
CA GLY A 32 -8.85 13.04 -12.84
C GLY A 32 -8.01 13.42 -11.61
N LEU A 33 -8.20 14.63 -11.07
CA LEU A 33 -7.48 15.11 -9.88
C LEU A 33 -8.18 14.74 -8.56
N LEU A 34 -9.48 14.43 -8.57
CA LEU A 34 -10.25 14.14 -7.36
C LEU A 34 -9.64 13.00 -6.52
N PRO A 35 -9.23 11.83 -7.09
CA PRO A 35 -8.63 10.76 -6.30
C PRO A 35 -7.35 11.17 -5.57
N ALA A 36 -6.46 11.89 -6.27
CA ALA A 36 -5.23 12.38 -5.67
C ALA A 36 -5.51 13.42 -4.57
N THR A 37 -6.44 14.34 -4.81
CA THR A 37 -6.86 15.35 -3.83
C THR A 37 -7.44 14.70 -2.57
N TRP A 38 -8.33 13.73 -2.74
CA TRP A 38 -8.89 12.95 -1.64
C TRP A 38 -7.78 12.31 -0.79
N MET A 39 -6.85 11.57 -1.42
CA MET A 39 -5.73 10.95 -0.70
C MET A 39 -4.89 11.98 0.07
N TYR A 40 -4.64 13.16 -0.51
CA TYR A 40 -3.90 14.22 0.17
C TYR A 40 -4.65 14.76 1.39
N LEU A 41 -5.95 14.96 1.30
CA LEU A 41 -6.77 15.48 2.40
C LEU A 41 -6.86 14.49 3.57
N VAL A 42 -7.10 13.20 3.29
CA VAL A 42 -7.27 12.20 4.35
C VAL A 42 -5.95 11.77 5.00
N THR A 43 -4.80 12.03 4.36
CA THR A 43 -3.49 11.58 4.85
C THR A 43 -2.56 12.72 5.25
N GLY A 44 -3.02 13.98 5.22
CA GLY A 44 -2.14 15.15 5.35
C GLY A 44 -1.29 15.17 6.61
N ASP A 45 -1.87 14.74 7.74
CA ASP A 45 -1.24 14.70 9.07
C ASP A 45 -0.82 13.29 9.51
N ARG A 46 -0.88 12.30 8.62
CA ARG A 46 -0.64 10.89 8.95
C ARG A 46 0.71 10.35 8.49
N LEU A 47 1.44 11.08 7.66
CA LEU A 47 2.76 10.66 7.21
C LEU A 47 3.82 11.08 8.22
N ARG A 48 4.67 10.14 8.59
CA ARG A 48 5.71 10.27 9.62
C ARG A 48 7.03 9.66 9.14
N THR A 49 8.07 9.93 9.90
CA THR A 49 9.35 9.21 9.80
C THR A 49 9.40 8.10 10.86
N THR A 50 10.40 7.21 10.80
CA THR A 50 10.62 6.20 11.85
C THR A 50 10.87 6.87 13.22
N ALA A 51 11.47 8.07 13.21
CA ALA A 51 11.84 8.78 14.42
C ALA A 51 10.65 9.43 15.15
N ASP A 52 9.60 9.87 14.44
CA ASP A 52 8.49 10.64 14.98
C ASP A 52 7.12 9.97 14.91
N VAL A 53 7.03 8.78 14.33
CA VAL A 53 5.78 8.02 14.26
C VAL A 53 5.29 7.66 15.67
N PRO A 54 3.99 7.81 15.97
CA PRO A 54 3.43 7.41 17.27
C PRO A 54 3.65 5.92 17.54
N ARG A 55 3.69 5.55 18.84
CA ARG A 55 3.71 4.14 19.22
C ARG A 55 2.36 3.51 18.94
N THR A 56 2.37 2.38 18.25
CA THR A 56 1.21 1.51 18.01
C THR A 56 1.56 0.07 18.33
N ASP A 57 0.58 -0.79 18.48
CA ASP A 57 0.86 -2.20 18.72
C ASP A 57 1.38 -2.92 17.47
N VAL A 58 0.96 -2.51 16.28
CA VAL A 58 1.21 -3.24 15.03
C VAL A 58 1.87 -2.37 13.96
N ALA A 59 2.91 -2.90 13.32
CA ALA A 59 3.37 -2.42 12.02
C ALA A 59 2.81 -3.32 10.92
N VAL A 60 2.31 -2.75 9.82
CA VAL A 60 1.93 -3.48 8.60
C VAL A 60 2.94 -3.18 7.51
N VAL A 61 3.63 -4.21 7.03
CA VAL A 61 4.63 -4.09 5.97
C VAL A 61 4.08 -4.67 4.67
N PHE A 62 3.94 -3.82 3.66
CA PHE A 62 3.47 -4.26 2.34
C PHE A 62 4.58 -4.90 1.52
N GLY A 63 4.25 -5.91 0.74
CA GLY A 63 5.15 -6.54 -0.22
C GLY A 63 5.65 -5.58 -1.31
N ALA A 64 6.84 -5.86 -1.84
CA ALA A 64 7.49 -5.12 -2.94
C ALA A 64 8.29 -6.02 -3.88
N GLY A 65 8.00 -7.32 -3.84
CA GLY A 65 8.58 -8.32 -4.71
C GLY A 65 9.86 -8.96 -4.19
N LEU A 66 10.12 -10.15 -4.73
CA LEU A 66 11.33 -10.95 -4.46
C LEU A 66 12.26 -10.94 -5.67
N TRP A 67 13.57 -10.97 -5.41
CA TRP A 67 14.61 -11.25 -6.38
C TRP A 67 15.36 -12.51 -5.96
N ALA A 68 15.34 -13.53 -6.82
CA ALA A 68 15.96 -14.82 -6.55
C ALA A 68 15.57 -15.44 -5.18
N GLY A 69 14.30 -15.26 -4.77
CA GLY A 69 13.77 -15.80 -3.51
C GLY A 69 14.06 -14.97 -2.26
N GLU A 70 14.86 -13.92 -2.36
CA GLU A 70 15.14 -12.96 -1.26
C GLU A 70 14.36 -11.65 -1.48
N PRO A 71 14.11 -10.86 -0.42
CA PRO A 71 13.49 -9.56 -0.57
C PRO A 71 14.22 -8.65 -1.57
N SER A 72 13.48 -8.05 -2.50
CA SER A 72 14.04 -7.03 -3.39
C SER A 72 14.63 -5.87 -2.57
N PRO A 73 15.55 -5.05 -3.09
CA PRO A 73 16.08 -3.88 -2.37
C PRO A 73 14.97 -2.95 -1.86
N TYR A 74 13.88 -2.80 -2.61
CA TYR A 74 12.72 -2.03 -2.18
C TYR A 74 12.02 -2.66 -0.98
N LEU A 75 11.84 -3.98 -0.99
CA LEU A 75 11.25 -4.72 0.12
C LEU A 75 12.18 -4.71 1.33
N ALA A 76 13.48 -4.92 1.15
CA ALA A 76 14.46 -4.89 2.23
C ALA A 76 14.41 -3.56 3.01
N HIS A 77 14.36 -2.40 2.34
CA HIS A 77 14.23 -1.11 3.02
C HIS A 77 12.97 -1.01 3.88
N ARG A 78 11.83 -1.60 3.45
CA ARG A 78 10.62 -1.65 4.28
C ARG A 78 10.83 -2.50 5.52
N LEU A 79 11.47 -3.65 5.37
CA LEU A 79 11.74 -4.57 6.46
C LEU A 79 12.75 -4.00 7.45
N ASP A 80 13.77 -3.27 6.98
CA ASP A 80 14.72 -2.57 7.83
C ASP A 80 14.02 -1.54 8.73
N ALA A 81 13.13 -0.72 8.14
CA ALA A 81 12.34 0.24 8.90
C ALA A 81 11.41 -0.46 9.93
N ALA A 82 10.81 -1.60 9.58
CA ALA A 82 10.00 -2.37 10.52
C ALA A 82 10.83 -2.93 11.68
N ALA A 83 12.02 -3.46 11.40
CA ALA A 83 12.94 -3.96 12.42
C ALA A 83 13.45 -2.83 13.33
N GLU A 84 13.68 -1.63 12.78
CA GLU A 84 14.03 -0.43 13.53
C GLU A 84 12.91 -0.05 14.50
N LEU A 85 11.67 0.10 14.01
CA LEU A 85 10.50 0.44 14.82
C LEU A 85 10.24 -0.59 15.92
N TYR A 86 10.44 -1.88 15.64
CA TYR A 86 10.33 -2.94 16.64
C TYR A 86 11.42 -2.82 17.71
N ARG A 87 12.67 -2.61 17.32
CA ARG A 87 13.82 -2.46 18.23
C ARG A 87 13.69 -1.25 19.15
N GLU A 88 13.13 -0.15 18.64
CA GLU A 88 12.86 1.06 19.41
C GLU A 88 11.59 0.95 20.28
N GLY A 89 10.87 -0.17 20.23
CA GLY A 89 9.64 -0.38 20.98
C GLY A 89 8.49 0.52 20.54
N ARG A 90 8.53 1.01 19.31
CA ARG A 90 7.43 1.79 18.71
C ARG A 90 6.30 0.89 18.24
N VAL A 91 6.62 -0.35 17.88
CA VAL A 91 5.65 -1.40 17.56
C VAL A 91 6.00 -2.68 18.32
N ARG A 92 5.01 -3.54 18.56
CA ARG A 92 5.15 -4.80 19.31
C ARG A 92 5.04 -6.02 18.42
N VAL A 93 4.32 -5.91 17.31
CA VAL A 93 4.08 -6.98 16.33
C VAL A 93 4.26 -6.43 14.94
N VAL A 94 4.81 -7.24 14.04
CA VAL A 94 4.93 -6.92 12.61
C VAL A 94 4.03 -7.86 11.83
N LEU A 95 3.01 -7.33 11.17
CA LEU A 95 2.18 -8.02 10.19
C LEU A 95 2.79 -7.80 8.81
N VAL A 96 3.32 -8.85 8.20
CA VAL A 96 3.81 -8.81 6.82
C VAL A 96 2.71 -9.28 5.89
N THR A 97 2.41 -8.51 4.83
CA THR A 97 1.35 -8.83 3.88
C THR A 97 1.90 -8.81 2.46
N GLY A 98 1.68 -9.87 1.70
CA GLY A 98 2.26 -10.04 0.38
C GLY A 98 1.60 -11.13 -0.44
N ASP A 99 2.14 -11.35 -1.63
CA ASP A 99 1.65 -12.31 -2.60
C ASP A 99 2.24 -13.71 -2.35
N ASN A 100 1.36 -14.71 -2.27
CA ASN A 100 1.68 -16.14 -2.26
C ASN A 100 0.79 -16.89 -3.29
N SER A 101 0.54 -16.28 -4.44
CA SER A 101 -0.34 -16.86 -5.47
C SER A 101 0.30 -17.95 -6.31
N ARG A 102 1.63 -18.14 -6.22
CA ARG A 102 2.39 -19.12 -6.99
C ARG A 102 3.22 -20.00 -6.06
N LYS A 103 3.36 -21.29 -6.41
CA LYS A 103 4.07 -22.29 -5.60
C LYS A 103 5.56 -21.97 -5.36
N ASP A 104 6.17 -21.22 -6.26
CA ASP A 104 7.59 -20.83 -6.24
C ASP A 104 7.80 -19.38 -5.77
N TYR A 105 6.76 -18.73 -5.23
CA TYR A 105 6.80 -17.35 -4.82
C TYR A 105 6.04 -17.15 -3.50
N ASP A 106 6.77 -17.01 -2.42
CA ASP A 106 6.25 -16.77 -1.07
C ASP A 106 6.91 -15.52 -0.48
N GLU A 107 6.25 -14.37 -0.71
CA GLU A 107 6.78 -13.10 -0.25
C GLU A 107 6.67 -12.95 1.29
N PRO A 108 5.55 -13.31 1.95
CA PRO A 108 5.45 -13.25 3.40
C PRO A 108 6.49 -14.09 4.14
N ASP A 109 6.81 -15.28 3.68
CA ASP A 109 7.83 -16.14 4.32
C ASP A 109 9.24 -15.59 4.14
N ALA A 110 9.55 -15.04 2.98
CA ALA A 110 10.82 -14.34 2.76
C ALA A 110 10.93 -13.09 3.67
N MET A 111 9.85 -12.32 3.82
CA MET A 111 9.79 -11.16 4.72
C MET A 111 10.00 -11.59 6.19
N ARG A 112 9.32 -12.65 6.62
CA ARG A 112 9.46 -13.22 7.96
C ARG A 112 10.89 -13.66 8.23
N THR A 113 11.50 -14.38 7.30
CA THR A 113 12.89 -14.84 7.39
C THR A 113 13.85 -13.65 7.51
N TYR A 114 13.68 -12.63 6.70
CA TYR A 114 14.47 -11.42 6.74
C TYR A 114 14.37 -10.72 8.10
N LEU A 115 13.17 -10.45 8.58
CA LEU A 115 12.93 -9.80 9.87
C LEU A 115 13.55 -10.59 11.04
N THR A 116 13.45 -11.91 11.01
CA THR A 116 14.04 -12.76 12.05
C THR A 116 15.56 -12.64 12.07
N ARG A 117 16.22 -12.62 10.91
CA ARG A 117 17.67 -12.36 10.80
C ARG A 117 18.06 -10.95 11.29
N HIS A 118 17.12 -9.99 11.29
CA HIS A 118 17.34 -8.61 11.73
C HIS A 118 16.83 -8.33 13.16
N GLY A 119 16.61 -9.39 13.95
CA GLY A 119 16.36 -9.29 15.39
C GLY A 119 14.90 -9.16 15.81
N VAL A 120 13.94 -9.36 14.91
CA VAL A 120 12.53 -9.44 15.27
C VAL A 120 12.19 -10.90 15.59
N PRO A 121 11.78 -11.26 16.83
CA PRO A 121 11.43 -12.63 17.16
C PRO A 121 10.31 -13.19 16.29
N GLY A 122 10.41 -14.43 15.86
CA GLY A 122 9.40 -15.07 15.01
C GLY A 122 7.99 -15.10 15.63
N SER A 123 7.88 -15.08 16.96
CA SER A 123 6.61 -14.97 17.70
C SER A 123 5.97 -13.58 17.58
N ARG A 124 6.70 -12.57 17.10
CA ARG A 124 6.25 -11.18 16.90
C ARG A 124 5.98 -10.86 15.44
N ILE A 125 6.13 -11.84 14.56
CA ILE A 125 5.88 -11.67 13.12
C ILE A 125 4.67 -12.50 12.74
N VAL A 126 3.68 -11.87 12.13
CA VAL A 126 2.48 -12.52 11.59
C VAL A 126 2.48 -12.36 10.08
N SER A 127 2.17 -13.44 9.35
CA SER A 127 2.21 -13.46 7.89
C SER A 127 0.80 -13.49 7.32
N ASP A 128 0.49 -12.55 6.44
CA ASP A 128 -0.69 -12.53 5.60
C ASP A 128 -0.32 -12.93 4.17
N TYR A 129 -0.75 -14.13 3.76
CA TYR A 129 -0.43 -14.74 2.47
C TYR A 129 -1.40 -14.37 1.34
N ALA A 130 -2.36 -13.48 1.60
CA ALA A 130 -3.38 -13.11 0.62
C ALA A 130 -3.52 -11.58 0.43
N GLY A 131 -2.46 -10.86 0.69
CA GLY A 131 -2.36 -9.43 0.41
C GLY A 131 -1.96 -9.14 -1.03
N PHE A 132 -2.85 -9.47 -2.01
CA PHE A 132 -2.53 -9.38 -3.43
C PHE A 132 -2.52 -7.95 -3.96
N ASP A 133 -3.22 -7.05 -3.31
CA ASP A 133 -3.12 -5.62 -3.55
C ASP A 133 -3.28 -4.83 -2.24
N THR A 134 -3.20 -3.51 -2.33
CA THR A 134 -3.20 -2.66 -1.13
C THR A 134 -4.56 -2.68 -0.42
N TRP A 135 -5.67 -2.73 -1.15
CA TRP A 135 -7.01 -2.81 -0.57
C TRP A 135 -7.21 -4.15 0.15
N ASP A 136 -6.87 -5.27 -0.53
CA ASP A 136 -6.92 -6.60 0.08
C ASP A 136 -6.16 -6.64 1.41
N SER A 137 -4.91 -6.13 1.41
CA SER A 137 -4.07 -6.08 2.62
C SER A 137 -4.71 -5.28 3.75
N CYS A 138 -5.30 -4.11 3.46
CA CYS A 138 -5.94 -3.25 4.47
C CYS A 138 -7.21 -3.90 5.05
N VAL A 139 -8.09 -4.42 4.18
CA VAL A 139 -9.32 -5.09 4.62
C VAL A 139 -9.01 -6.34 5.44
N ARG A 140 -8.01 -7.12 5.03
CA ARG A 140 -7.56 -8.32 5.74
C ARG A 140 -6.92 -7.98 7.08
N ALA A 141 -6.07 -6.95 7.14
CA ALA A 141 -5.52 -6.46 8.41
C ALA A 141 -6.65 -6.18 9.42
N LYS A 142 -7.72 -5.52 9.00
CA LYS A 142 -8.89 -5.23 9.84
C LYS A 142 -9.73 -6.45 10.14
N LYS A 143 -10.29 -7.07 9.10
CA LYS A 143 -11.34 -8.11 9.24
C LYS A 143 -10.78 -9.46 9.68
N ILE A 144 -9.58 -9.83 9.21
CA ILE A 144 -8.97 -11.15 9.49
C ILE A 144 -8.08 -11.09 10.71
N PHE A 145 -7.13 -10.15 10.75
CA PHE A 145 -6.11 -10.07 11.79
C PHE A 145 -6.50 -9.18 12.98
N GLY A 146 -7.64 -8.46 12.91
CA GLY A 146 -8.17 -7.65 14.00
C GLY A 146 -7.32 -6.43 14.34
N VAL A 147 -6.64 -5.85 13.36
CA VAL A 147 -5.82 -4.65 13.53
C VAL A 147 -6.72 -3.42 13.51
N ASP A 148 -6.77 -2.68 14.62
CA ASP A 148 -7.52 -1.44 14.73
C ASP A 148 -6.66 -0.20 14.48
N GLU A 149 -5.38 -0.27 14.85
CA GLU A 149 -4.41 0.81 14.66
C GLU A 149 -3.06 0.24 14.22
N ALA A 150 -2.39 0.90 13.26
CA ALA A 150 -1.11 0.44 12.74
C ALA A 150 -0.20 1.55 12.24
N VAL A 151 1.11 1.30 12.27
CA VAL A 151 2.09 1.97 11.43
C VAL A 151 2.22 1.19 10.11
N LEU A 152 1.93 1.83 9.00
CA LEU A 152 2.08 1.27 7.66
C LEU A 152 3.46 1.60 7.10
N ILE A 153 4.13 0.63 6.51
CA ILE A 153 5.48 0.81 5.97
C ILE A 153 5.49 0.47 4.48
N SER A 154 5.87 1.43 3.66
CA SER A 154 5.99 1.27 2.21
C SER A 154 6.92 2.33 1.61
N GLN A 155 7.16 2.32 0.29
CA GLN A 155 7.90 3.39 -0.37
C GLN A 155 7.15 4.73 -0.32
N GLY A 156 7.91 5.83 -0.32
CA GLY A 156 7.40 7.19 -0.24
C GLY A 156 6.33 7.52 -1.30
N PHE A 157 6.47 7.01 -2.54
CA PHE A 157 5.45 7.20 -3.59
C PHE A 157 4.15 6.43 -3.34
N HIS A 158 4.20 5.30 -2.60
CA HIS A 158 3.06 4.42 -2.35
C HIS A 158 2.36 4.68 -1.01
N ILE A 159 3.10 5.14 0.00
CA ILE A 159 2.63 5.16 1.39
C ILE A 159 1.33 5.97 1.60
N ARG A 160 1.18 7.08 0.86
CA ARG A 160 -0.03 7.90 0.93
C ARG A 160 -1.28 7.12 0.53
N ARG A 161 -1.20 6.35 -0.56
CA ARG A 161 -2.30 5.50 -1.00
C ARG A 161 -2.60 4.37 -0.02
N ALA A 162 -1.56 3.77 0.57
CA ALA A 162 -1.73 2.74 1.58
C ALA A 162 -2.45 3.28 2.83
N VAL A 163 -2.06 4.45 3.33
CA VAL A 163 -2.72 5.10 4.48
C VAL A 163 -4.18 5.41 4.16
N ALA A 164 -4.47 6.03 3.00
CA ALA A 164 -5.84 6.36 2.61
C ALA A 164 -6.74 5.10 2.57
N LEU A 165 -6.28 4.03 1.92
CA LEU A 165 -7.04 2.78 1.81
C LEU A 165 -7.22 2.06 3.14
N CYS A 166 -6.18 2.01 3.99
CA CYS A 166 -6.31 1.36 5.29
C CYS A 166 -7.25 2.13 6.23
N GLN A 167 -7.29 3.47 6.17
CA GLN A 167 -8.27 4.26 6.90
C GLN A 167 -9.71 3.95 6.45
N GLU A 168 -9.95 3.89 5.14
CA GLU A 168 -11.27 3.49 4.62
C GLU A 168 -11.65 2.04 5.00
N ALA A 169 -10.66 1.14 5.07
CA ALA A 169 -10.88 -0.22 5.57
C ALA A 169 -11.10 -0.28 7.10
N GLY A 170 -11.08 0.85 7.82
CA GLY A 170 -11.32 0.95 9.25
C GLY A 170 -10.08 0.70 10.12
N VAL A 171 -8.88 0.84 9.58
CA VAL A 171 -7.60 0.80 10.34
C VAL A 171 -7.09 2.21 10.55
N THR A 172 -7.09 2.71 11.78
CA THR A 172 -6.42 3.98 12.13
C THR A 172 -4.93 3.83 11.83
N SER A 173 -4.40 4.61 10.88
CA SER A 173 -3.05 4.35 10.38
C SER A 173 -2.18 5.59 10.27
N TYR A 174 -0.89 5.40 10.56
CA TYR A 174 0.20 6.31 10.25
C TYR A 174 1.09 5.68 9.20
N GLY A 175 1.65 6.49 8.29
CA GLY A 175 2.48 5.99 7.21
C GLY A 175 3.94 6.37 7.37
N VAL A 176 4.82 5.38 7.30
CA VAL A 176 6.27 5.58 7.18
C VAL A 176 6.69 5.27 5.74
N GLY A 177 7.04 6.32 5.01
CA GLY A 177 7.58 6.21 3.67
C GLY A 177 9.08 5.96 3.72
N VAL A 178 9.53 4.79 3.24
CA VAL A 178 10.97 4.52 3.12
C VAL A 178 11.47 4.99 1.76
N ASP A 179 12.56 5.75 1.79
CA ASP A 179 13.19 6.24 0.56
C ASP A 179 14.15 5.19 0.01
N ALA A 180 14.00 4.93 -1.27
CA ALA A 180 14.99 4.22 -2.08
C ALA A 180 15.71 5.23 -2.99
N LYS A 181 16.79 4.80 -3.64
CA LYS A 181 17.41 5.61 -4.70
C LYS A 181 16.35 5.94 -5.76
N HIS A 182 16.31 7.20 -6.20
CA HIS A 182 15.44 7.63 -7.29
C HIS A 182 15.96 7.10 -8.63
N ASP A 183 15.81 5.81 -8.84
CA ASP A 183 16.13 5.11 -10.08
C ASP A 183 14.89 5.01 -11.01
N ALA A 184 15.07 4.35 -12.16
CA ALA A 184 13.99 4.17 -13.13
C ALA A 184 12.77 3.46 -12.52
N THR A 185 12.98 2.52 -11.59
CA THR A 185 11.92 1.77 -10.90
C THR A 185 11.13 2.69 -9.98
N TRP A 186 11.80 3.62 -9.28
CA TRP A 186 11.15 4.62 -8.44
C TRP A 186 10.25 5.56 -9.26
N TYR A 187 10.77 6.09 -10.38
CA TYR A 187 9.97 6.95 -11.26
C TYR A 187 8.80 6.21 -11.91
N TYR A 188 9.00 4.95 -12.32
CA TYR A 188 7.91 4.11 -12.81
C TYR A 188 6.85 3.87 -11.73
N GLY A 189 7.26 3.57 -10.50
CA GLY A 189 6.38 3.45 -9.34
C GLY A 189 5.53 4.71 -9.14
N GLY A 190 6.15 5.88 -9.10
CA GLY A 190 5.47 7.16 -8.98
C GLY A 190 4.47 7.44 -10.11
N ALA A 191 4.85 7.16 -11.37
CA ALA A 191 3.95 7.32 -12.51
C ALA A 191 2.74 6.35 -12.43
N ARG A 192 2.96 5.11 -11.98
CA ARG A 192 1.89 4.13 -11.77
C ARG A 192 0.89 4.59 -10.71
N GLU A 193 1.34 5.31 -9.68
CA GLU A 193 0.45 5.80 -8.61
C GLU A 193 -0.61 6.77 -9.12
N ILE A 194 -0.37 7.49 -10.22
CA ILE A 194 -1.37 8.37 -10.85
C ILE A 194 -2.60 7.54 -11.28
N PHE A 195 -2.37 6.38 -11.90
CA PHE A 195 -3.46 5.49 -12.32
C PHE A 195 -4.03 4.68 -11.14
N ALA A 196 -3.16 4.28 -10.20
CA ALA A 196 -3.56 3.56 -9.00
C ALA A 196 -4.45 4.39 -8.07
N ALA A 197 -4.33 5.73 -8.09
CA ALA A 197 -5.20 6.64 -7.36
C ALA A 197 -6.67 6.50 -7.77
N GLY A 198 -6.94 6.36 -9.07
CA GLY A 198 -8.30 6.12 -9.57
C GLY A 198 -8.90 4.82 -9.06
N LYS A 199 -8.13 3.70 -9.11
CA LYS A 199 -8.56 2.42 -8.54
C LYS A 199 -8.79 2.56 -7.03
N ALA A 200 -7.87 3.19 -6.31
CA ALA A 200 -7.99 3.37 -4.87
C ALA A 200 -9.26 4.13 -4.47
N ALA A 201 -9.63 5.17 -5.21
CA ALA A 201 -10.88 5.89 -4.97
C ALA A 201 -12.13 5.00 -5.22
N LEU A 202 -12.08 4.13 -6.23
CA LEU A 202 -13.17 3.16 -6.47
C LEU A 202 -13.23 2.12 -5.36
N ASP A 203 -12.11 1.55 -4.94
CA ASP A 203 -12.04 0.60 -3.83
C ASP A 203 -12.60 1.23 -2.53
N ALA A 204 -12.24 2.49 -2.24
CA ALA A 204 -12.72 3.23 -1.07
C ALA A 204 -14.25 3.52 -1.11
N VAL A 205 -14.82 3.75 -2.30
CA VAL A 205 -16.26 4.04 -2.44
C VAL A 205 -17.11 2.78 -2.43
N PHE A 206 -16.63 1.71 -3.08
CA PHE A 206 -17.40 0.47 -3.23
C PHE A 206 -17.10 -0.58 -2.17
N GLU A 207 -16.00 -0.42 -1.42
CA GLU A 207 -15.55 -1.31 -0.35
C GLU A 207 -15.65 -2.81 -0.73
N PRO A 208 -15.08 -3.24 -1.88
CA PRO A 208 -15.23 -4.62 -2.31
C PRO A 208 -14.61 -5.56 -1.28
N ASP A 209 -15.17 -6.75 -1.14
CA ASP A 209 -14.50 -7.79 -0.36
C ASP A 209 -13.14 -8.13 -0.98
N PRO A 210 -12.13 -8.45 -0.16
CA PRO A 210 -10.82 -8.84 -0.67
C PRO A 210 -10.94 -10.15 -1.45
N ARG A 211 -10.02 -10.39 -2.38
CA ARG A 211 -10.00 -11.60 -3.21
C ARG A 211 -10.14 -12.89 -2.40
N PHE A 212 -9.55 -12.92 -1.21
CA PHE A 212 -9.68 -14.02 -0.25
C PHE A 212 -9.94 -13.44 1.14
N LEU A 213 -11.18 -13.47 1.58
CA LEU A 213 -11.53 -13.03 2.92
C LEU A 213 -11.02 -14.06 3.96
N GLY A 214 -11.38 -15.32 3.85
CA GLY A 214 -10.97 -16.35 4.81
C GLY A 214 -11.58 -16.20 6.21
N PRO A 215 -11.29 -17.13 7.12
CA PRO A 215 -11.71 -17.03 8.53
C PRO A 215 -10.85 -15.99 9.27
N ARG A 216 -11.36 -15.51 10.40
CA ARG A 216 -10.60 -14.63 11.30
C ARG A 216 -9.43 -15.41 11.94
N GLU A 217 -8.29 -14.76 11.99
CA GLU A 217 -7.06 -15.33 12.56
C GLU A 217 -6.68 -14.63 13.87
N THR A 218 -6.12 -15.40 14.80
CA THR A 218 -5.71 -14.91 16.11
C THR A 218 -4.22 -14.57 16.18
N GLY A 219 -3.49 -14.67 15.07
CA GLY A 219 -2.04 -14.48 15.03
C GLY A 219 -1.56 -13.19 15.66
N VAL A 220 -2.17 -12.05 15.32
CA VAL A 220 -1.82 -10.74 15.90
C VAL A 220 -2.16 -10.69 17.40
N ALA A 221 -3.36 -11.14 17.78
CA ALA A 221 -3.76 -11.15 19.19
C ALA A 221 -2.83 -12.04 20.04
N ASN A 222 -2.48 -13.22 19.56
CA ASN A 222 -1.55 -14.12 20.25
C ASN A 222 -0.14 -13.53 20.35
N ALA A 223 0.33 -12.90 19.27
CA ALA A 223 1.63 -12.23 19.27
C ALA A 223 1.67 -11.04 20.24
N LEU A 224 0.57 -10.31 20.42
CA LEU A 224 0.46 -9.22 21.38
C LEU A 224 0.38 -9.73 22.83
N ALA A 225 -0.28 -10.87 23.06
CA ALA A 225 -0.46 -11.48 24.37
C ALA A 225 0.82 -12.20 24.87
N ALA A 226 1.72 -12.62 23.98
CA ALA A 226 2.99 -13.25 24.38
C ALA A 226 3.80 -12.28 25.25
N GLU A 227 4.33 -12.78 26.38
CA GLU A 227 5.23 -12.01 27.25
C GLU A 227 6.55 -11.67 26.52
N ARG A 228 7.16 -10.54 26.89
CA ARG A 228 8.44 -10.12 26.30
C ARG A 228 9.60 -10.95 26.80
#